data_66747e6c8e12d5244754d76da772ae15
#
_entry.id   66747e6c8e12d5244754d76da772ae15
#
_cell.length_a   1.000
_cell.length_b   1.000
_cell.length_c   1.000
_cell.angle_alpha   90.00
_cell.angle_beta   90.00
_cell.angle_gamma   90.00
#
_symmetry.space_group_name_H-M   'P 1'
#
loop_
_entity.id
_entity.type
_entity.pdbx_description
1 polymer ?
#
loop_
_entity_poly.entity_id
_entity_poly.type
_entity_poly.pdbx_seq_one_letter_code
_entity_poly.pdbx_strand_id
1 'polypeptide(L)'
;MNGHHLILGELTDFITGETLKDTHDERYRQKIARLLVGRLGYLKEDIEPRRALLVTAGNKKAVLTIDFTVTLAGRMCMVVKYGPGSLVTRRRAALAVSRLIGPYQVPVAVATNGRDAEIINGTTGEVTGRGLDSIPPKADLANMAAAGTFAPISDRQAEMESRILYCYEVDDRCECDDDICRL
;
A
#
# COMPACT_ATOMS: atom_id res chain seq x y z
N MET A 1 -1.26 20.99 -14.52
CA MET A 1 -1.97 20.12 -15.51
C MET A 1 -2.39 18.88 -14.74
N ASN A 2 -3.69 18.79 -14.48
CA ASN A 2 -4.25 17.64 -13.75
C ASN A 2 -3.88 16.33 -14.45
N GLY A 3 -3.28 15.40 -13.70
CA GLY A 3 -2.88 14.10 -14.19
C GLY A 3 -4.03 13.43 -14.95
N HIS A 4 -3.72 12.97 -16.12
CA HIS A 4 -4.65 12.46 -17.12
C HIS A 4 -5.23 11.08 -16.75
N HIS A 5 -5.95 11.01 -15.64
CA HIS A 5 -6.78 9.83 -15.39
C HIS A 5 -8.09 10.02 -16.13
N LEU A 6 -8.19 9.37 -17.30
CA LEU A 6 -9.44 9.30 -18.03
C LEU A 6 -10.51 8.71 -17.13
N ILE A 7 -11.53 9.52 -16.78
CA ILE A 7 -12.69 9.07 -16.01
C ILE A 7 -13.66 8.43 -17.01
N LEU A 8 -13.92 7.14 -16.82
CA LEU A 8 -14.76 6.33 -17.69
C LEU A 8 -16.22 6.25 -17.21
N GLY A 9 -16.51 6.83 -16.03
CA GLY A 9 -17.81 6.79 -15.37
C GLY A 9 -17.65 6.54 -13.86
N GLU A 10 -18.56 5.76 -13.31
CA GLU A 10 -18.57 5.35 -11.92
C GLU A 10 -18.48 3.83 -11.80
N LEU A 11 -17.88 3.35 -10.70
CA LEU A 11 -17.88 1.94 -10.33
C LEU A 11 -18.14 1.79 -8.82
N THR A 12 -18.54 0.59 -8.42
CA THR A 12 -18.75 0.28 -7.01
C THR A 12 -17.50 -0.38 -6.44
N ASP A 13 -16.99 0.16 -5.32
CA ASP A 13 -15.89 -0.44 -4.58
C ASP A 13 -16.27 -1.84 -4.08
N PHE A 14 -15.46 -2.82 -4.41
CA PHE A 14 -15.75 -4.21 -4.06
C PHE A 14 -15.68 -4.48 -2.56
N ILE A 15 -14.84 -3.76 -1.82
CA ILE A 15 -14.68 -3.92 -0.36
C ILE A 15 -15.77 -3.15 0.39
N THR A 16 -15.91 -1.84 0.13
CA THR A 16 -16.77 -0.94 0.93
C THR A 16 -18.18 -0.80 0.38
N GLY A 17 -18.39 -1.06 -0.90
CA GLY A 17 -19.68 -0.80 -1.58
C GLY A 17 -19.89 0.65 -1.99
N GLU A 18 -18.94 1.55 -1.73
CA GLU A 18 -19.03 2.96 -2.10
C GLU A 18 -18.92 3.16 -3.62
N THR A 19 -19.53 4.23 -4.11
CA THR A 19 -19.39 4.65 -5.50
C THR A 19 -18.10 5.44 -5.67
N LEU A 20 -17.26 5.02 -6.62
CA LEU A 20 -15.98 5.61 -6.95
C LEU A 20 -15.93 6.05 -8.41
N LYS A 21 -15.02 6.97 -8.73
CA LYS A 21 -14.70 7.31 -10.13
C LYS A 21 -14.07 6.10 -10.81
N ASP A 22 -14.59 5.72 -11.97
CA ASP A 22 -14.04 4.66 -12.80
C ASP A 22 -12.82 5.17 -13.56
N THR A 23 -11.64 4.79 -13.10
CA THR A 23 -10.37 5.06 -13.78
C THR A 23 -9.65 3.74 -14.05
N HIS A 24 -8.66 3.76 -14.96
CA HIS A 24 -7.84 2.56 -15.20
C HIS A 24 -7.17 2.05 -13.92
N ASP A 25 -6.64 2.94 -13.09
CA ASP A 25 -5.97 2.56 -11.86
C ASP A 25 -6.97 1.97 -10.85
N GLU A 26 -8.19 2.56 -10.75
CA GLU A 26 -9.21 2.03 -9.86
C GLU A 26 -9.68 0.65 -10.30
N ARG A 27 -9.81 0.39 -11.60
CA ARG A 27 -10.12 -0.97 -12.10
C ARG A 27 -9.08 -1.99 -11.70
N TYR A 28 -7.78 -1.63 -11.68
CA TYR A 28 -6.72 -2.53 -11.19
C TYR A 28 -6.81 -2.73 -9.68
N ARG A 29 -7.10 -1.68 -8.89
CA ARG A 29 -7.35 -1.82 -7.45
C ARG A 29 -8.51 -2.76 -7.18
N GLN A 30 -9.61 -2.62 -7.91
CA GLN A 30 -10.76 -3.51 -7.79
C GLN A 30 -10.43 -4.96 -8.18
N LYS A 31 -9.56 -5.17 -9.16
CA LYS A 31 -9.06 -6.51 -9.52
C LYS A 31 -8.23 -7.12 -8.39
N ILE A 32 -7.36 -6.33 -7.75
CA ILE A 32 -6.57 -6.76 -6.60
C ILE A 32 -7.50 -7.09 -5.41
N ALA A 33 -8.48 -6.27 -5.12
CA ALA A 33 -9.46 -6.51 -4.06
C ALA A 33 -10.20 -7.84 -4.26
N ARG A 34 -10.64 -8.13 -5.50
CA ARG A 34 -11.28 -9.42 -5.84
C ARG A 34 -10.32 -10.61 -5.73
N LEU A 35 -9.04 -10.42 -6.09
CA LEU A 35 -8.00 -11.44 -5.91
C LEU A 35 -7.82 -11.78 -4.42
N LEU A 36 -7.70 -10.77 -3.57
CA LEU A 36 -7.52 -10.94 -2.12
C LEU A 36 -8.70 -11.72 -1.52
N VAL A 37 -9.93 -11.34 -1.82
CA VAL A 37 -11.11 -12.00 -1.25
C VAL A 37 -11.40 -13.33 -1.93
N GLY A 38 -11.51 -13.35 -3.27
CA GLY A 38 -12.04 -14.50 -4.01
C GLY A 38 -11.06 -15.66 -4.14
N ARG A 39 -9.75 -15.38 -4.15
CA ARG A 39 -8.73 -16.42 -4.38
C ARG A 39 -7.82 -16.64 -3.18
N LEU A 40 -7.46 -15.57 -2.45
CA LEU A 40 -6.52 -15.65 -1.34
C LEU A 40 -7.22 -15.83 0.02
N GLY A 41 -8.56 -15.84 0.05
CA GLY A 41 -9.37 -16.22 1.21
C GLY A 41 -9.48 -15.15 2.29
N TYR A 42 -9.12 -13.90 2.02
CA TYR A 42 -9.36 -12.80 2.95
C TYR A 42 -10.85 -12.47 3.02
N LEU A 43 -11.33 -12.08 4.20
CA LEU A 43 -12.66 -11.49 4.34
C LEU A 43 -12.59 -9.99 4.00
N LYS A 44 -13.69 -9.40 3.56
CA LYS A 44 -13.73 -7.95 3.31
C LYS A 44 -13.38 -7.13 4.55
N GLU A 45 -13.77 -7.61 5.72
CA GLU A 45 -13.48 -7.03 7.03
C GLU A 45 -12.01 -7.10 7.45
N ASP A 46 -11.22 -8.00 6.84
CA ASP A 46 -9.78 -8.05 7.05
C ASP A 46 -9.05 -6.93 6.29
N ILE A 47 -9.72 -6.30 5.30
CA ILE A 47 -9.11 -5.39 4.33
C ILE A 47 -9.64 -3.97 4.53
N GLU A 48 -8.75 -3.04 4.83
CA GLU A 48 -9.04 -1.61 4.82
C GLU A 48 -8.46 -0.99 3.54
N PRO A 49 -9.30 -0.52 2.61
CA PRO A 49 -8.84 0.19 1.42
C PRO A 49 -8.59 1.67 1.74
N ARG A 50 -7.72 2.29 0.96
CA ARG A 50 -7.48 3.75 0.94
C ARG A 50 -7.11 4.34 2.31
N ARG A 51 -6.28 3.63 3.08
CA ARG A 51 -5.81 4.12 4.37
C ARG A 51 -4.88 5.31 4.20
N ALA A 52 -5.14 6.38 4.94
CA ALA A 52 -4.30 7.58 4.94
C ALA A 52 -2.99 7.36 5.71
N LEU A 53 -1.89 7.86 5.15
CA LEU A 53 -0.57 7.88 5.77
C LEU A 53 0.04 9.28 5.64
N LEU A 54 0.28 9.95 6.77
CA LEU A 54 1.00 11.21 6.79
C LEU A 54 2.51 10.96 6.65
N VAL A 55 3.14 11.63 5.69
CA VAL A 55 4.59 11.60 5.48
C VAL A 55 5.17 13.00 5.55
N THR A 56 6.44 13.08 5.95
CA THR A 56 7.15 14.35 6.12
C THR A 56 8.52 14.30 5.47
N ALA A 57 8.96 15.43 4.93
CA ALA A 57 10.32 15.62 4.42
C ALA A 57 10.82 17.02 4.81
N GLY A 58 11.52 17.11 5.94
CA GLY A 58 11.86 18.39 6.55
C GLY A 58 10.59 19.11 7.04
N ASN A 59 10.33 20.31 6.51
CA ASN A 59 9.15 21.11 6.79
C ASN A 59 7.93 20.81 5.90
N LYS A 60 8.13 19.98 4.87
CA LYS A 60 7.06 19.58 3.93
C LYS A 60 6.27 18.40 4.50
N LYS A 61 4.95 18.36 4.24
CA LYS A 61 4.04 17.30 4.65
C LYS A 61 3.14 16.88 3.50
N ALA A 62 2.82 15.59 3.44
CA ALA A 62 1.82 15.07 2.51
C ALA A 62 1.01 13.94 3.16
N VAL A 63 -0.24 13.78 2.75
CA VAL A 63 -1.07 12.62 3.09
C VAL A 63 -1.18 11.74 1.86
N LEU A 64 -0.63 10.54 1.97
CA LEU A 64 -0.68 9.52 0.92
C LEU A 64 -1.84 8.57 1.18
N THR A 65 -2.43 8.07 0.10
CA THR A 65 -3.44 7.02 0.16
C THR A 65 -2.79 5.66 -0.11
N ILE A 66 -2.89 4.75 0.85
CA ILE A 66 -2.38 3.38 0.74
C ILE A 66 -3.50 2.48 0.25
N ASP A 67 -3.26 1.76 -0.84
CA ASP A 67 -4.30 1.06 -1.58
C ASP A 67 -5.04 0.02 -0.71
N PHE A 68 -4.32 -0.88 -0.02
CA PHE A 68 -4.92 -1.81 0.94
C PHE A 68 -4.00 -2.08 2.12
N THR A 69 -4.59 -2.20 3.30
CA THR A 69 -3.97 -2.82 4.47
C THR A 69 -4.79 -4.03 4.88
N VAL A 70 -4.10 -5.08 5.35
CA VAL A 70 -4.73 -6.32 5.81
C VAL A 70 -4.41 -6.53 7.28
N THR A 71 -5.48 -6.68 8.06
CA THR A 71 -5.42 -6.87 9.52
C THR A 71 -5.97 -8.25 9.88
N LEU A 72 -5.18 -9.06 10.56
CA LEU A 72 -5.58 -10.37 11.07
C LEU A 72 -5.40 -10.40 12.59
N ALA A 73 -6.41 -10.89 13.32
CA ALA A 73 -6.40 -10.96 14.78
C ALA A 73 -6.00 -9.63 15.46
N GLY A 74 -6.49 -8.51 14.93
CA GLY A 74 -6.23 -7.17 15.46
C GLY A 74 -4.84 -6.59 15.14
N ARG A 75 -4.03 -7.27 14.30
CA ARG A 75 -2.71 -6.80 13.89
C ARG A 75 -2.63 -6.62 12.38
N MET A 76 -2.11 -5.48 11.94
CA MET A 76 -1.82 -5.26 10.52
C MET A 76 -0.65 -6.14 10.11
N CYS A 77 -0.88 -7.05 9.16
CA CYS A 77 0.08 -8.07 8.75
C CYS A 77 0.59 -7.88 7.32
N MET A 78 -0.15 -7.18 6.48
CA MET A 78 0.25 -6.92 5.10
C MET A 78 -0.21 -5.54 4.66
N VAL A 79 0.64 -4.89 3.86
CA VAL A 79 0.28 -3.69 3.07
C VAL A 79 0.40 -4.01 1.60
N VAL A 80 -0.52 -3.51 0.79
CA VAL A 80 -0.48 -3.63 -0.66
C VAL A 80 -0.46 -2.23 -1.25
N LYS A 81 0.57 -1.94 -2.03
CA LYS A 81 0.70 -0.68 -2.76
C LYS A 81 0.64 -0.95 -4.25
N TYR A 82 -0.38 -0.38 -4.89
CA TYR A 82 -0.53 -0.37 -6.34
C TYR A 82 0.22 0.83 -6.94
N GLY A 83 0.76 0.65 -8.12
CA GLY A 83 1.26 1.74 -8.94
C GLY A 83 1.54 1.26 -10.36
N PRO A 84 1.16 2.04 -11.39
CA PRO A 84 1.39 1.65 -12.78
C PRO A 84 2.89 1.58 -13.10
N GLY A 85 3.24 0.78 -14.11
CA GLY A 85 4.60 0.68 -14.65
C GLY A 85 5.48 -0.37 -13.96
N SER A 86 6.77 -0.04 -13.77
CA SER A 86 7.77 -0.98 -13.28
C SER A 86 7.67 -1.20 -11.77
N LEU A 87 7.71 -2.47 -11.35
CA LEU A 87 7.70 -2.84 -9.92
C LEU A 87 9.01 -2.46 -9.22
N VAL A 88 10.13 -2.44 -9.93
CA VAL A 88 11.43 -2.11 -9.35
C VAL A 88 11.41 -0.73 -8.69
N THR A 89 10.77 0.25 -9.33
CA THR A 89 10.63 1.61 -8.77
C THR A 89 9.61 1.69 -7.64
N ARG A 90 8.70 0.72 -7.51
CA ARG A 90 7.63 0.70 -6.50
C ARG A 90 8.00 -0.06 -5.24
N ARG A 91 8.98 -0.97 -5.33
CA ARG A 91 9.43 -1.80 -4.20
C ARG A 91 9.82 -0.95 -2.98
N ARG A 92 10.63 0.07 -3.21
CA ARG A 92 11.14 0.90 -2.11
C ARG A 92 10.04 1.69 -1.40
N ALA A 93 9.05 2.18 -2.15
CA ALA A 93 7.89 2.87 -1.60
C ALA A 93 7.01 1.90 -0.78
N ALA A 94 6.72 0.71 -1.29
CA ALA A 94 5.94 -0.29 -0.56
C ALA A 94 6.61 -0.71 0.77
N LEU A 95 7.94 -0.88 0.77
CA LEU A 95 8.71 -1.14 1.99
C LEU A 95 8.62 0.02 2.99
N ALA A 96 8.73 1.26 2.53
CA ALA A 96 8.62 2.43 3.40
C ALA A 96 7.20 2.53 4.01
N VAL A 97 6.15 2.25 3.23
CA VAL A 97 4.78 2.16 3.75
C VAL A 97 4.68 1.14 4.88
N SER A 98 5.21 -0.09 4.69
CA SER A 98 5.13 -1.14 5.71
C SER A 98 5.78 -0.78 7.03
N ARG A 99 6.74 0.16 6.99
CA ARG A 99 7.48 0.63 8.17
C ARG A 99 6.85 1.84 8.87
N LEU A 100 5.96 2.56 8.18
CA LEU A 100 5.40 3.83 8.66
C LEU A 100 3.91 3.76 8.98
N ILE A 101 3.15 2.82 8.39
CA ILE A 101 1.69 2.81 8.45
C ILE A 101 1.13 2.42 9.83
N GLY A 102 1.95 1.86 10.69
CA GLY A 102 1.56 1.39 12.03
C GLY A 102 2.66 1.62 13.07
N PRO A 103 2.42 1.25 14.32
CA PRO A 103 3.40 1.42 15.40
C PRO A 103 4.55 0.39 15.33
N TYR A 104 4.54 -0.50 14.36
CA TYR A 104 5.54 -1.54 14.14
C TYR A 104 5.71 -1.78 12.63
N GLN A 105 6.79 -2.46 12.26
CA GLN A 105 7.04 -2.88 10.88
C GLN A 105 6.03 -3.96 10.50
N VAL A 106 5.19 -3.66 9.50
CA VAL A 106 4.26 -4.64 8.95
C VAL A 106 5.05 -5.74 8.24
N PRO A 107 4.85 -7.02 8.57
CA PRO A 107 5.71 -8.11 8.11
C PRO A 107 5.80 -8.27 6.60
N VAL A 108 4.69 -8.04 5.89
CA VAL A 108 4.59 -8.24 4.45
C VAL A 108 4.23 -6.94 3.75
N ALA A 109 5.07 -6.52 2.80
CA ALA A 109 4.76 -5.46 1.87
C ALA A 109 4.63 -6.03 0.46
N VAL A 110 3.60 -5.61 -0.26
CA VAL A 110 3.34 -6.00 -1.65
C VAL A 110 3.39 -4.77 -2.53
N ALA A 111 4.30 -4.77 -3.50
CA ALA A 111 4.29 -3.82 -4.61
C ALA A 111 3.65 -4.48 -5.83
N THR A 112 2.63 -3.86 -6.42
CA THR A 112 1.93 -4.44 -7.57
C THR A 112 1.53 -3.39 -8.60
N ASN A 113 1.54 -3.79 -9.87
CA ASN A 113 0.97 -3.01 -10.98
C ASN A 113 -0.37 -3.59 -11.49
N GLY A 114 -0.95 -4.53 -10.74
CA GLY A 114 -2.21 -5.20 -11.07
C GLY A 114 -2.09 -6.33 -12.11
N ARG A 115 -0.88 -6.55 -12.65
CA ARG A 115 -0.55 -7.67 -13.56
C ARG A 115 0.50 -8.58 -12.95
N ASP A 116 1.40 -7.99 -12.20
CA ASP A 116 2.50 -8.66 -11.51
C ASP A 116 2.66 -8.08 -10.10
N ALA A 117 3.41 -8.76 -9.23
CA ALA A 117 3.67 -8.31 -7.87
C ALA A 117 5.08 -8.71 -7.40
N GLU A 118 5.63 -7.94 -6.47
CA GLU A 118 6.77 -8.33 -5.64
C GLU A 118 6.35 -8.33 -4.18
N ILE A 119 6.62 -9.43 -3.50
CA ILE A 119 6.37 -9.63 -2.09
C ILE A 119 7.66 -9.35 -1.35
N ILE A 120 7.63 -8.47 -0.37
CA ILE A 120 8.79 -7.92 0.31
C ILE A 120 8.65 -8.21 1.80
N ASN A 121 9.70 -8.72 2.40
CA ASN A 121 9.79 -8.82 3.86
C ASN A 121 9.93 -7.41 4.46
N GLY A 122 8.98 -6.98 5.28
CA GLY A 122 8.94 -5.63 5.86
C GLY A 122 10.15 -5.32 6.76
N THR A 123 10.72 -6.33 7.40
CA THR A 123 11.89 -6.18 8.28
C THR A 123 13.19 -6.10 7.48
N THR A 124 13.46 -7.08 6.61
CA THR A 124 14.73 -7.16 5.87
C THR A 124 14.74 -6.33 4.60
N GLY A 125 13.57 -6.08 4.00
CA GLY A 125 13.45 -5.44 2.69
C GLY A 125 13.75 -6.36 1.51
N GLU A 126 13.97 -7.65 1.75
CA GLU A 126 14.23 -8.64 0.71
C GLU A 126 12.95 -9.03 -0.03
N VAL A 127 13.06 -9.26 -1.32
CA VAL A 127 11.97 -9.82 -2.13
C VAL A 127 11.90 -11.33 -1.88
N THR A 128 10.79 -11.77 -1.30
CA THR A 128 10.53 -13.17 -0.95
C THR A 128 9.69 -13.91 -1.98
N GLY A 129 9.03 -13.18 -2.88
CA GLY A 129 8.21 -13.76 -3.93
C GLY A 129 7.95 -12.79 -5.09
N ARG A 130 7.60 -13.32 -6.25
CA ARG A 130 7.22 -12.56 -7.44
C ARG A 130 5.98 -13.17 -8.09
N GLY A 131 5.18 -12.32 -8.72
CA GLY A 131 3.90 -12.68 -9.31
C GLY A 131 2.73 -12.50 -8.34
N LEU A 132 1.54 -12.27 -8.88
CA LEU A 132 0.31 -12.15 -8.08
C LEU A 132 0.00 -13.44 -7.29
N ASP A 133 0.48 -14.59 -7.78
CA ASP A 133 0.30 -15.89 -7.14
C ASP A 133 1.19 -16.09 -5.90
N SER A 134 2.21 -15.24 -5.75
CA SER A 134 3.09 -15.24 -4.58
C SER A 134 2.57 -14.37 -3.43
N ILE A 135 1.48 -13.62 -3.62
CA ILE A 135 0.83 -12.89 -2.52
C ILE A 135 0.28 -13.95 -1.55
N PRO A 136 0.67 -13.91 -0.26
CA PRO A 136 0.31 -14.97 0.67
C PRO A 136 -1.22 -15.08 0.83
N PRO A 137 -1.80 -16.29 0.78
CA PRO A 137 -3.17 -16.54 1.20
C PRO A 137 -3.36 -16.20 2.70
N LYS A 138 -4.61 -15.97 3.12
CA LYS A 138 -4.94 -15.62 4.52
C LYS A 138 -4.32 -16.58 5.54
N ALA A 139 -4.38 -17.89 5.28
CA ALA A 139 -3.82 -18.88 6.20
C ALA A 139 -2.30 -18.76 6.34
N ASP A 140 -1.58 -18.55 5.24
CA ASP A 140 -0.13 -18.40 5.24
C ASP A 140 0.28 -17.08 5.91
N LEU A 141 -0.44 -15.98 5.61
CA LEU A 141 -0.20 -14.70 6.27
C LEU A 141 -0.43 -14.79 7.79
N ALA A 142 -1.45 -15.53 8.24
CA ALA A 142 -1.71 -15.75 9.66
C ALA A 142 -0.55 -16.52 10.34
N ASN A 143 -0.01 -17.55 9.68
CA ASN A 143 1.16 -18.30 10.16
C ASN A 143 2.42 -17.40 10.19
N MET A 144 2.67 -16.61 9.15
CA MET A 144 3.78 -15.64 9.12
C MET A 144 3.65 -14.61 10.25
N ALA A 145 2.44 -14.11 10.50
CA ALA A 145 2.17 -13.15 11.57
C ALA A 145 2.36 -13.78 12.96
N ALA A 146 1.98 -15.03 13.16
CA ALA A 146 2.18 -15.74 14.42
C ALA A 146 3.68 -15.97 14.73
N ALA A 147 4.50 -16.20 13.71
CA ALA A 147 5.95 -16.40 13.83
C ALA A 147 6.75 -15.09 13.81
N GLY A 148 6.13 -13.98 13.37
CA GLY A 148 6.81 -12.71 13.15
C GLY A 148 7.00 -11.88 14.41
N THR A 149 8.04 -11.05 14.41
CA THR A 149 8.26 -10.01 15.41
C THR A 149 7.72 -8.69 14.87
N PHE A 150 6.76 -8.09 15.56
CA PHE A 150 6.20 -6.78 15.24
C PHE A 150 7.01 -5.67 15.94
N ALA A 151 8.30 -5.59 15.60
CA ALA A 151 9.18 -4.61 16.20
C ALA A 151 8.97 -3.21 15.59
N PRO A 152 8.97 -2.13 16.38
CA PRO A 152 8.99 -0.77 15.84
C PRO A 152 10.32 -0.48 15.17
N ILE A 153 10.34 0.51 14.28
CA ILE A 153 11.59 1.12 13.81
C ILE A 153 11.99 2.26 14.74
N SER A 154 13.26 2.68 14.70
CA SER A 154 13.71 3.87 15.41
C SER A 154 13.15 5.14 14.78
N ASP A 155 13.02 6.21 15.56
CA ASP A 155 12.54 7.52 15.07
C ASP A 155 13.39 8.03 13.89
N ARG A 156 14.71 7.84 13.95
CA ARG A 156 15.63 8.18 12.87
C ARG A 156 15.33 7.39 11.60
N GLN A 157 15.03 6.10 11.72
CA GLN A 157 14.67 5.29 10.57
C GLN A 157 13.30 5.70 10.04
N ALA A 158 12.32 5.99 10.90
CA ALA A 158 11.01 6.48 10.49
C ALA A 158 11.11 7.80 9.72
N GLU A 159 11.95 8.74 10.17
CA GLU A 159 12.21 9.99 9.44
C GLU A 159 12.80 9.71 8.05
N MET A 160 13.79 8.81 7.95
CA MET A 160 14.40 8.46 6.66
C MET A 160 13.39 7.79 5.72
N GLU A 161 12.57 6.84 6.22
CA GLU A 161 11.52 6.19 5.43
C GLU A 161 10.47 7.19 4.94
N SER A 162 10.08 8.13 5.79
CA SER A 162 9.13 9.18 5.47
C SER A 162 9.64 10.10 4.34
N ARG A 163 10.91 10.52 4.41
CA ARG A 163 11.56 11.31 3.34
C ARG A 163 11.63 10.54 2.02
N ILE A 164 11.98 9.26 2.08
CA ILE A 164 12.04 8.41 0.89
C ILE A 164 10.65 8.31 0.27
N LEU A 165 9.64 7.98 1.06
CA LEU A 165 8.28 7.84 0.57
C LEU A 165 7.74 9.15 0.01
N TYR A 166 8.05 10.29 0.66
CA TYR A 166 7.73 11.62 0.14
C TYR A 166 8.32 11.82 -1.25
N CYS A 167 9.63 11.55 -1.44
CA CYS A 167 10.30 11.72 -2.74
C CYS A 167 9.75 10.79 -3.85
N TYR A 168 9.24 9.61 -3.49
CA TYR A 168 8.71 8.66 -4.49
C TYR A 168 7.28 8.96 -4.91
N GLU A 169 6.48 9.55 -4.01
CA GLU A 169 5.02 9.64 -4.18
C GLU A 169 4.53 11.07 -4.38
N VAL A 170 5.28 12.08 -3.90
CA VAL A 170 4.86 13.47 -4.01
C VAL A 170 5.53 14.12 -5.22
N ASP A 171 4.71 14.60 -6.16
CA ASP A 171 5.22 15.41 -7.27
C ASP A 171 5.41 16.85 -6.79
N ASP A 172 6.64 17.34 -6.80
CA ASP A 172 6.99 18.74 -6.44
C ASP A 172 6.29 19.80 -7.33
N ARG A 173 5.59 19.37 -8.38
CA ARG A 173 4.78 20.25 -9.25
C ARG A 173 3.34 20.39 -8.79
N CYS A 174 2.94 19.70 -7.72
CA CYS A 174 1.63 19.87 -7.15
C CYS A 174 1.58 21.23 -6.45
N GLU A 175 0.88 22.20 -7.02
CA GLU A 175 0.53 23.46 -6.34
C GLU A 175 -0.53 23.12 -5.28
N CYS A 176 -0.09 22.91 -4.07
CA CYS A 176 -0.98 22.75 -2.94
C CYS A 176 -1.11 24.12 -2.25
N ASP A 177 -2.31 24.65 -2.18
CA ASP A 177 -2.61 25.91 -1.48
C ASP A 177 -2.49 25.81 0.05
N ASP A 178 -2.34 24.58 0.57
CA ASP A 178 -2.19 24.29 1.99
C ASP A 178 -0.81 23.69 2.27
N ASP A 179 -0.33 23.84 3.53
CA ASP A 179 0.93 23.24 4.03
C ASP A 179 0.98 21.70 3.93
N ILE A 180 -0.10 21.05 3.50
CA ILE A 180 -0.22 19.59 3.39
C ILE A 180 -0.74 19.20 2.00
N CYS A 181 0.09 18.49 1.24
CA CYS A 181 -0.32 17.86 -0.02
C CYS A 181 -1.12 16.57 0.26
N ARG A 182 -2.28 16.41 -0.40
CA ARG A 182 -3.11 15.20 -0.33
C ARG A 182 -3.10 14.50 -1.69
N LEU A 183 -2.59 13.27 -1.72
CA LEU A 183 -2.41 12.45 -2.93
C LEU A 183 -3.10 11.09 -2.80
#